data_3f36bb822b9a8cce710f1e5340151972
#
_entry.id   3f36bb822b9a8cce710f1e5340151972
#
_cell.length_a   1.000
_cell.length_b   1.000
_cell.length_c   1.000
_cell.angle_alpha   90.00
_cell.angle_beta   90.00
_cell.angle_gamma   90.00
#
_symmetry.space_group_name_H-M   'P 1'
#
loop_
_entity.id
_entity.type
_entity.pdbx_description
1 polymer ?
#
loop_
_entity_poly.entity_id
_entity_poly.type
_entity_poly.pdbx_seq_one_letter_code
_entity_poly.pdbx_strand_id
1 'polypeptide(L)'
;TPNGADALRRAIAQHLYRFRGISAAPEQIVVGAGTEYLYNLIVQLLGREAVYGVEDPGYSKAARIYALGGARTAPVLVDEGGVSLRSLEMSDAQILHTSPNHQFPTGAVTPIGRRQSLLRWAEAREGRYIIEDDYDSEFRFTLRPIPTLQSIDRAGRVIYVNTFSRTLAPSPRISYM
;
A
#
# COMPACT_ATOMS: atom_id res chain seq x y z
N THR A 1 -2.71 2.02 -23.62
CA THR A 1 -1.38 2.24 -23.06
C THR A 1 -1.01 1.11 -22.09
N PRO A 2 0.28 0.78 -21.90
CA PRO A 2 0.70 -0.32 -21.02
C PRO A 2 0.22 -0.18 -19.57
N ASN A 3 0.02 1.04 -19.10
CA ASN A 3 -0.42 1.36 -17.74
C ASN A 3 -1.94 1.46 -17.57
N GLY A 4 -2.72 1.08 -18.57
CA GLY A 4 -4.19 1.11 -18.58
C GLY A 4 -4.80 2.19 -19.48
N ALA A 5 -6.11 2.07 -19.72
CA ALA A 5 -6.85 3.02 -20.53
C ALA A 5 -6.84 4.43 -19.90
N ASP A 6 -6.59 5.45 -20.70
CA ASP A 6 -6.48 6.84 -20.22
C ASP A 6 -7.76 7.32 -19.52
N ALA A 7 -8.92 7.04 -20.11
CA ALA A 7 -10.21 7.40 -19.50
C ALA A 7 -10.39 6.77 -18.10
N LEU A 8 -9.98 5.51 -17.91
CA LEU A 8 -10.06 4.83 -16.61
C LEU A 8 -9.10 5.46 -15.60
N ARG A 9 -7.86 5.75 -15.99
CA ARG A 9 -6.88 6.41 -15.11
C ARG A 9 -7.33 7.79 -14.67
N ARG A 10 -7.95 8.58 -15.57
CA ARG A 10 -8.56 9.87 -15.22
C ARG A 10 -9.72 9.71 -14.23
N ALA A 11 -10.57 8.73 -14.43
CA ALA A 11 -11.67 8.43 -13.51
C ALA A 11 -11.14 8.01 -12.12
N ILE A 12 -10.10 7.18 -12.08
CA ILE A 12 -9.43 6.79 -10.82
C ILE A 12 -8.81 8.01 -10.13
N ALA A 13 -8.11 8.89 -10.86
CA ALA A 13 -7.54 10.11 -10.29
C ALA A 13 -8.61 11.00 -9.63
N GLN A 14 -9.75 11.18 -10.28
CA GLN A 14 -10.87 11.94 -9.72
C GLN A 14 -11.46 11.27 -8.48
N HIS A 15 -11.62 9.94 -8.52
CA HIS A 15 -12.10 9.15 -7.38
C HIS A 15 -11.16 9.29 -6.18
N LEU A 16 -9.86 9.11 -6.38
CA LEU A 16 -8.84 9.26 -5.33
C LEU A 16 -8.85 10.65 -4.71
N TYR A 17 -8.95 11.68 -5.51
CA TYR A 17 -9.04 13.05 -5.02
C TYR A 17 -10.28 13.26 -4.14
N ARG A 18 -11.44 12.82 -4.60
CA ARG A 18 -12.72 13.04 -3.91
C ARG A 18 -12.86 12.24 -2.62
N PHE A 19 -12.43 10.99 -2.63
CA PHE A 19 -12.73 10.04 -1.55
C PHE A 19 -11.55 9.72 -0.66
N ARG A 20 -10.32 9.97 -1.13
CA ARG A 20 -9.10 9.63 -0.38
C ARG A 20 -8.18 10.81 -0.12
N GLY A 21 -8.48 11.99 -0.67
CA GLY A 21 -7.62 13.15 -0.58
C GLY A 21 -6.27 12.98 -1.28
N ILE A 22 -6.16 12.00 -2.17
CA ILE A 22 -4.95 11.71 -2.93
C ILE A 22 -4.98 12.52 -4.23
N SER A 23 -4.00 13.39 -4.41
CA SER A 23 -3.80 14.13 -5.65
C SER A 23 -2.77 13.42 -6.52
N ALA A 24 -3.23 12.74 -7.55
CA ALA A 24 -2.37 12.04 -8.51
C ALA A 24 -2.73 12.43 -9.95
N ALA A 25 -1.72 12.64 -10.78
CA ALA A 25 -1.92 12.78 -12.21
C ALA A 25 -2.26 11.41 -12.83
N PRO A 26 -3.07 11.33 -13.90
CA PRO A 26 -3.39 10.06 -14.54
C PRO A 26 -2.17 9.26 -14.99
N GLU A 27 -1.07 9.93 -15.29
CA GLU A 27 0.22 9.34 -15.68
C GLU A 27 0.92 8.60 -14.55
N GLN A 28 0.60 8.94 -13.30
CA GLN A 28 1.11 8.29 -12.09
C GLN A 28 0.32 7.04 -11.70
N ILE A 29 -0.75 6.73 -12.44
CA ILE A 29 -1.64 5.62 -12.12
C ILE A 29 -1.37 4.44 -13.06
N VAL A 30 -1.16 3.27 -12.48
CA VAL A 30 -1.05 2.00 -13.19
C VAL A 30 -2.24 1.12 -12.83
N VAL A 31 -2.95 0.66 -13.85
CA VAL A 31 -4.09 -0.26 -13.71
C VAL A 31 -3.63 -1.69 -13.98
N GLY A 32 -4.01 -2.60 -13.10
CA GLY A 32 -3.65 -4.01 -13.19
C GLY A 32 -4.81 -4.98 -13.00
N ALA A 33 -4.59 -6.22 -13.36
CA ALA A 33 -5.56 -7.31 -13.25
C ALA A 33 -5.53 -7.99 -11.87
N GLY A 34 -5.76 -7.22 -10.83
CA GLY A 34 -5.71 -7.67 -9.43
C GLY A 34 -4.42 -7.24 -8.71
N THR A 35 -4.49 -7.18 -7.38
CA THR A 35 -3.38 -6.71 -6.54
C THR A 35 -2.13 -7.59 -6.65
N GLU A 36 -2.30 -8.89 -6.88
CA GLU A 36 -1.18 -9.81 -7.09
C GLU A 36 -0.30 -9.41 -8.28
N TYR A 37 -0.94 -8.96 -9.37
CA TYR A 37 -0.23 -8.42 -10.53
C TYR A 37 0.56 -7.16 -10.16
N LEU A 38 -0.05 -6.25 -9.42
CA LEU A 38 0.61 -5.01 -8.97
C LEU A 38 1.79 -5.28 -8.04
N TYR A 39 1.67 -6.23 -7.11
CA TYR A 39 2.80 -6.59 -6.23
C TYR A 39 3.99 -7.14 -7.01
N ASN A 40 3.74 -7.93 -8.06
CA ASN A 40 4.81 -8.38 -8.95
C ASN A 40 5.46 -7.22 -9.72
N LEU A 41 4.66 -6.25 -10.18
CA LEU A 41 5.21 -5.03 -10.82
C LEU A 41 6.06 -4.21 -9.84
N ILE A 42 5.63 -4.11 -8.58
CA ILE A 42 6.36 -3.40 -7.53
C ILE A 42 7.74 -4.04 -7.29
N VAL A 43 7.82 -5.38 -7.25
CA VAL A 43 9.11 -6.08 -7.15
C VAL A 43 10.01 -5.77 -8.35
N GLN A 44 9.44 -5.71 -9.55
CA GLN A 44 10.22 -5.34 -10.75
C GLN A 44 10.69 -3.88 -10.70
N LEU A 45 9.89 -2.98 -10.13
CA LEU A 45 10.21 -1.56 -10.01
C LEU A 45 11.24 -1.27 -8.92
N LEU A 46 11.02 -1.81 -7.70
CA LEU A 46 11.85 -1.53 -6.53
C LEU A 46 13.03 -2.50 -6.36
N GLY A 47 13.01 -3.60 -7.10
CA GLY A 47 14.09 -4.59 -7.12
C GLY A 47 13.88 -5.75 -6.14
N ARG A 48 14.35 -6.91 -6.54
CA ARG A 48 14.33 -8.15 -5.77
C ARG A 48 15.40 -8.22 -4.68
N GLU A 49 16.41 -7.37 -4.77
CA GLU A 49 17.50 -7.29 -3.80
C GLU A 49 17.07 -6.58 -2.51
N ALA A 50 16.00 -5.78 -2.58
CA ALA A 50 15.40 -5.14 -1.41
C ALA A 50 14.72 -6.18 -0.51
N VAL A 51 14.68 -5.91 0.79
CA VAL A 51 13.95 -6.71 1.76
C VAL A 51 12.58 -6.10 1.97
N TYR A 52 11.54 -6.90 1.75
CA TYR A 52 10.14 -6.50 1.90
C TYR A 52 9.63 -6.86 3.29
N GLY A 53 9.44 -5.86 4.14
CA GLY A 53 8.78 -5.99 5.41
C GLY A 53 7.28 -6.23 5.20
N VAL A 54 6.76 -7.28 5.81
CA VAL A 54 5.34 -7.64 5.75
C VAL A 54 4.77 -7.77 7.15
N GLU A 55 3.54 -7.33 7.34
CA GLU A 55 2.85 -7.40 8.63
C GLU A 55 2.73 -8.83 9.14
N ASP A 56 3.00 -9.03 10.45
CA ASP A 56 2.85 -10.31 11.15
C ASP A 56 2.11 -10.10 12.49
N PRO A 57 0.88 -10.64 12.64
CA PRO A 57 0.10 -11.35 11.62
C PRO A 57 -0.34 -10.41 10.48
N GLY A 58 -0.47 -10.96 9.25
CA GLY A 58 -0.83 -10.16 8.09
C GLY A 58 -1.35 -11.00 6.92
N TYR A 59 -1.50 -10.34 5.78
CA TYR A 59 -1.96 -10.98 4.54
C TYR A 59 -0.85 -11.84 3.93
N SER A 60 -0.86 -13.13 4.25
CA SER A 60 0.19 -14.09 3.88
C SER A 60 0.48 -14.18 2.37
N LYS A 61 -0.51 -13.86 1.51
CA LYS A 61 -0.31 -13.85 0.06
C LYS A 61 0.69 -12.79 -0.40
N ALA A 62 0.74 -11.62 0.26
CA ALA A 62 1.70 -10.58 -0.10
C ALA A 62 3.14 -11.09 0.06
N ALA A 63 3.46 -11.67 1.22
CA ALA A 63 4.77 -12.27 1.46
C ALA A 63 5.12 -13.35 0.43
N ARG A 64 4.14 -14.22 0.12
CA ARG A 64 4.32 -15.28 -0.87
C ARG A 64 4.61 -14.73 -2.28
N ILE A 65 3.92 -13.68 -2.70
CA ILE A 65 4.12 -13.07 -4.01
C ILE A 65 5.50 -12.45 -4.11
N TYR A 66 5.93 -11.73 -3.08
CA TYR A 66 7.28 -11.16 -3.04
C TYR A 66 8.36 -12.24 -3.10
N ALA A 67 8.21 -13.31 -2.33
CA ALA A 67 9.14 -14.45 -2.35
C ALA A 67 9.17 -15.15 -3.72
N LEU A 68 8.01 -15.34 -4.37
CA LEU A 68 7.94 -15.88 -5.74
C LEU A 68 8.57 -14.94 -6.77
N GLY A 69 8.54 -13.62 -6.54
CA GLY A 69 9.26 -12.62 -7.33
C GLY A 69 10.77 -12.61 -7.11
N GLY A 70 11.28 -13.45 -6.20
CA GLY A 70 12.69 -13.57 -5.86
C GLY A 70 13.18 -12.59 -4.79
N ALA A 71 12.27 -11.85 -4.14
CA ALA A 71 12.61 -10.93 -3.06
C ALA A 71 12.63 -11.63 -1.70
N ARG A 72 13.49 -11.17 -0.79
CA ARG A 72 13.43 -11.57 0.62
C ARG A 72 12.29 -10.84 1.33
N THR A 73 11.63 -11.53 2.25
CA THR A 73 10.64 -10.92 3.14
C THR A 73 11.10 -10.98 4.59
N ALA A 74 10.75 -9.96 5.37
CA ALA A 74 10.97 -9.90 6.81
C ALA A 74 9.63 -9.68 7.51
N PRO A 75 9.29 -10.48 8.55
CA PRO A 75 8.09 -10.22 9.34
C PRO A 75 8.27 -8.93 10.15
N VAL A 76 7.25 -8.09 10.16
CA VAL A 76 7.17 -6.88 10.98
C VAL A 76 5.94 -7.01 11.87
N LEU A 77 6.16 -7.07 13.17
CA LEU A 77 5.08 -7.28 14.13
C LEU A 77 4.09 -6.12 14.11
N VAL A 78 2.83 -6.45 14.34
CA VAL A 78 1.76 -5.48 14.52
C VAL A 78 1.29 -5.44 15.97
N ASP A 79 0.87 -4.27 16.43
CA ASP A 79 0.23 -4.02 17.71
C ASP A 79 -1.16 -3.41 17.51
N GLU A 80 -1.79 -2.91 18.56
CA GLU A 80 -3.12 -2.29 18.50
C GLU A 80 -3.22 -1.09 17.55
N GLY A 81 -2.08 -0.44 17.25
CA GLY A 81 -1.97 0.68 16.31
C GLY A 81 -1.41 0.29 14.94
N GLY A 82 -1.40 -0.99 14.58
CA GLY A 82 -0.84 -1.49 13.32
C GLY A 82 0.65 -1.80 13.42
N VAL A 83 1.42 -1.53 12.39
CA VAL A 83 2.86 -1.84 12.34
C VAL A 83 3.60 -1.25 13.54
N SER A 84 4.30 -2.11 14.30
CA SER A 84 5.19 -1.72 15.38
C SER A 84 6.47 -1.07 14.83
N LEU A 85 6.69 0.21 15.17
CA LEU A 85 7.89 0.93 14.75
C LEU A 85 9.17 0.25 15.25
N ARG A 86 9.14 -0.24 16.48
CA ARG A 86 10.28 -0.98 17.05
C ARG A 86 10.60 -2.23 16.23
N SER A 87 9.59 -3.02 15.88
CA SER A 87 9.80 -4.20 15.05
C SER A 87 10.31 -3.83 13.65
N LEU A 88 9.77 -2.76 13.06
CA LEU A 88 10.22 -2.27 11.76
C LEU A 88 11.68 -1.79 11.79
N GLU A 89 12.08 -1.04 12.81
CA GLU A 89 13.44 -0.56 12.97
C GLU A 89 14.45 -1.68 13.24
N MET A 90 14.04 -2.72 13.94
CA MET A 90 14.86 -3.91 14.21
C MET A 90 14.94 -4.86 13.01
N SER A 91 14.04 -4.73 12.04
CA SER A 91 14.08 -5.50 10.82
C SER A 91 15.09 -4.91 9.83
N ASP A 92 15.53 -5.70 8.87
CA ASP A 92 16.34 -5.22 7.74
C ASP A 92 15.48 -4.76 6.54
N ALA A 93 14.19 -4.52 6.76
CA ALA A 93 13.26 -4.10 5.73
C ALA A 93 13.64 -2.75 5.11
N GLN A 94 13.58 -2.69 3.80
CA GLN A 94 13.73 -1.46 2.99
C GLN A 94 12.38 -1.03 2.41
N ILE A 95 11.51 -1.98 2.10
CA ILE A 95 10.16 -1.76 1.59
C ILE A 95 9.19 -2.29 2.64
N LEU A 96 8.28 -1.46 3.12
CA LEU A 96 7.23 -1.89 4.05
C LEU A 96 5.91 -2.05 3.32
N HIS A 97 5.32 -3.25 3.35
CA HIS A 97 3.94 -3.47 2.93
C HIS A 97 3.03 -3.43 4.15
N THR A 98 2.07 -2.53 4.19
CA THR A 98 1.16 -2.34 5.33
C THR A 98 -0.25 -1.96 4.89
N SER A 99 -1.25 -2.32 5.70
CA SER A 99 -2.65 -1.95 5.52
C SER A 99 -3.10 -1.02 6.66
N PRO A 100 -2.65 0.26 6.67
CA PRO A 100 -2.80 1.14 7.83
C PRO A 100 -4.24 1.58 8.07
N ASN A 101 -5.09 1.45 7.07
CA ASN A 101 -6.49 1.82 7.16
C ASN A 101 -7.36 0.73 7.79
N HIS A 102 -6.99 -0.52 7.62
CA HIS A 102 -7.68 -1.67 8.18
C HIS A 102 -6.76 -2.89 8.13
N GLN A 103 -5.95 -3.06 9.16
CA GLN A 103 -4.99 -4.15 9.23
C GLN A 103 -5.69 -5.52 9.26
N PHE A 104 -5.28 -6.41 8.41
CA PHE A 104 -5.77 -7.78 8.41
C PHE A 104 -4.75 -8.69 9.12
N PRO A 105 -5.19 -9.54 10.08
CA PRO A 105 -6.58 -9.81 10.48
C PRO A 105 -7.06 -9.04 11.73
N THR A 106 -6.25 -8.17 12.31
CA THR A 106 -6.52 -7.56 13.63
C THR A 106 -7.62 -6.49 13.59
N GLY A 107 -7.86 -5.89 12.42
CA GLY A 107 -8.76 -4.75 12.28
C GLY A 107 -8.19 -3.43 12.79
N ALA A 108 -6.93 -3.41 13.23
CA ALA A 108 -6.28 -2.21 13.72
C ALA A 108 -6.28 -1.10 12.67
N VAL A 109 -6.52 0.13 13.12
CA VAL A 109 -6.42 1.35 12.31
C VAL A 109 -5.22 2.15 12.81
N THR A 110 -4.26 2.37 11.95
CA THR A 110 -3.03 3.08 12.31
C THR A 110 -3.32 4.56 12.57
N PRO A 111 -3.08 5.05 13.79
CA PRO A 111 -3.35 6.45 14.14
C PRO A 111 -2.39 7.40 13.43
N ILE A 112 -2.80 8.67 13.29
CA ILE A 112 -2.07 9.68 12.53
C ILE A 112 -0.62 9.86 12.99
N GLY A 113 -0.35 9.84 14.29
CA GLY A 113 1.01 9.97 14.82
C GLY A 113 1.93 8.83 14.37
N ARG A 114 1.40 7.59 14.31
CA ARG A 114 2.16 6.45 13.81
C ARG A 114 2.37 6.53 12.29
N ARG A 115 1.37 7.00 11.53
CA ARG A 115 1.53 7.26 10.08
C ARG A 115 2.67 8.21 9.80
N GLN A 116 2.74 9.31 10.54
CA GLN A 116 3.85 10.26 10.44
C GLN A 116 5.19 9.62 10.79
N SER A 117 5.24 8.72 11.77
CA SER A 117 6.46 8.01 12.13
C SER A 117 6.89 7.00 11.06
N LEU A 118 5.95 6.32 10.42
CA LEU A 118 6.23 5.44 9.27
C LEU A 118 6.80 6.23 8.08
N LEU A 119 6.24 7.41 7.79
CA LEU A 119 6.78 8.29 6.74
C LEU A 119 8.20 8.74 7.07
N ARG A 120 8.47 9.17 8.31
CA ARG A 120 9.84 9.50 8.75
C ARG A 120 10.81 8.33 8.60
N TRP A 121 10.36 7.10 8.90
CA TRP A 121 11.17 5.90 8.67
C TRP A 121 11.54 5.74 7.20
N ALA A 122 10.58 5.96 6.28
CA ALA A 122 10.82 5.86 4.84
C ALA A 122 11.76 6.97 4.35
N GLU A 123 11.58 8.19 4.86
CA GLU A 123 12.42 9.35 4.50
C GLU A 123 13.86 9.25 5.03
N ALA A 124 14.07 8.55 6.15
CA ALA A 124 15.35 8.48 6.85
C ALA A 124 16.47 7.81 6.05
N ARG A 125 16.14 6.99 5.05
CA ARG A 125 17.13 6.33 4.19
C ARG A 125 16.66 6.29 2.73
N GLU A 126 17.58 6.53 1.84
CA GLU A 126 17.35 6.32 0.41
C GLU A 126 17.01 4.85 0.13
N GLY A 127 16.15 4.60 -0.86
CA GLY A 127 15.70 3.25 -1.20
C GLY A 127 14.62 2.67 -0.30
N ARG A 128 14.20 3.37 0.77
CA ARG A 128 13.04 2.96 1.55
C ARG A 128 11.75 3.47 0.94
N TYR A 129 10.75 2.57 0.88
CA TYR A 129 9.39 2.87 0.41
C TYR A 129 8.35 2.17 1.27
N ILE A 130 7.11 2.67 1.19
CA ILE A 130 5.95 2.06 1.83
C ILE A 130 4.93 1.71 0.74
N ILE A 131 4.44 0.48 0.76
CA ILE A 131 3.29 0.04 -0.02
C ILE A 131 2.08 0.12 0.90
N GLU A 132 1.21 1.10 0.64
CA GLU A 132 -0.05 1.27 1.37
C GLU A 132 -1.15 0.49 0.67
N ASP A 133 -1.53 -0.66 1.24
CA ASP A 133 -2.62 -1.50 0.73
C ASP A 133 -3.95 -1.10 1.37
N ASP A 134 -4.83 -0.51 0.58
CA ASP A 134 -6.13 0.02 1.01
C ASP A 134 -7.29 -0.80 0.42
N TYR A 135 -7.28 -2.09 0.68
CA TYR A 135 -8.08 -3.12 0.02
C TYR A 135 -9.60 -3.03 0.27
N ASP A 136 -10.08 -2.29 1.27
CA ASP A 136 -11.49 -2.17 1.66
C ASP A 136 -11.96 -0.73 1.88
N SER A 137 -11.30 0.23 1.27
CA SER A 137 -11.51 1.67 1.46
C SER A 137 -12.96 2.13 1.28
N GLU A 138 -13.71 1.43 0.46
CA GLU A 138 -15.06 1.81 0.03
C GLU A 138 -16.15 1.46 1.07
N PHE A 139 -15.83 0.61 2.04
CA PHE A 139 -16.77 0.15 3.06
C PHE A 139 -16.72 0.95 4.36
N ARG A 140 -16.02 2.09 4.38
CA ARG A 140 -15.83 2.87 5.59
C ARG A 140 -16.83 4.00 5.70
N PHE A 141 -17.73 3.87 6.64
CA PHE A 141 -18.73 4.88 7.02
C PHE A 141 -18.30 5.70 8.25
N THR A 142 -17.02 5.94 8.45
CA THR A 142 -16.56 6.74 9.59
C THR A 142 -16.68 8.23 9.28
N LEU A 143 -17.23 8.96 10.23
CA LEU A 143 -17.52 10.41 10.14
C LEU A 143 -16.25 11.28 9.94
N ARG A 144 -15.05 10.77 10.22
CA ARG A 144 -13.76 11.45 9.97
C ARG A 144 -12.73 10.42 9.56
N PRO A 145 -12.52 10.20 8.27
CA PRO A 145 -11.48 9.30 7.80
C PRO A 145 -10.09 9.84 8.17
N ILE A 146 -9.23 8.96 8.68
CA ILE A 146 -7.82 9.30 8.89
C ILE A 146 -7.17 9.44 7.49
N PRO A 147 -6.37 10.49 7.23
CA PRO A 147 -5.68 10.66 5.97
C PRO A 147 -4.81 9.44 5.64
N THR A 148 -4.80 9.01 4.38
CA THR A 148 -3.93 7.92 3.92
C THR A 148 -2.46 8.30 4.08
N LEU A 149 -1.57 7.33 4.15
CA LEU A 149 -0.12 7.61 4.12
C LEU A 149 0.25 8.38 2.87
N GLN A 150 -0.26 7.97 1.71
CA GLN A 150 0.03 8.62 0.45
C GLN A 150 -0.43 10.08 0.41
N SER A 151 -1.62 10.40 0.96
CA SER A 151 -2.15 11.77 0.94
C SER A 151 -1.35 12.76 1.78
N ILE A 152 -0.60 12.28 2.76
CA ILE A 152 0.27 13.10 3.63
C ILE A 152 1.76 12.92 3.35
N ASP A 153 2.11 12.06 2.40
CA ASP A 153 3.49 11.85 1.93
C ASP A 153 3.94 13.05 1.09
N ARG A 154 5.03 13.69 1.50
CA ARG A 154 5.64 14.81 0.79
C ARG A 154 6.96 14.47 0.11
N ALA A 155 7.48 13.28 0.37
CA ALA A 155 8.77 12.83 -0.12
C ALA A 155 8.67 11.82 -1.29
N GLY A 156 7.45 11.44 -1.69
CA GLY A 156 7.24 10.47 -2.75
C GLY A 156 7.70 9.05 -2.37
N ARG A 157 7.46 8.65 -1.13
CA ARG A 157 7.89 7.36 -0.59
C ARG A 157 6.78 6.33 -0.48
N VAL A 158 5.53 6.69 -0.80
CA VAL A 158 4.37 5.82 -0.67
C VAL A 158 3.82 5.42 -2.02
N ILE A 159 3.73 4.12 -2.26
CA ILE A 159 2.97 3.52 -3.37
C ILE A 159 1.63 3.08 -2.79
N TYR A 160 0.56 3.76 -3.21
CA TYR A 160 -0.80 3.42 -2.81
C TYR A 160 -1.35 2.32 -3.72
N VAL A 161 -1.93 1.28 -3.14
CA VAL A 161 -2.54 0.16 -3.88
C VAL A 161 -3.97 -0.03 -3.44
N ASN A 162 -4.87 -0.19 -4.39
CA ASN A 162 -6.28 -0.46 -4.13
C ASN A 162 -6.88 -1.39 -5.20
N THR A 163 -8.09 -1.91 -4.92
CA THR A 163 -8.81 -2.81 -5.81
C THR A 163 -10.29 -2.53 -5.80
N PHE A 164 -10.92 -2.60 -6.96
CA PHE A 164 -12.38 -2.57 -7.10
C PHE A 164 -13.03 -3.95 -6.98
N SER A 165 -12.25 -5.02 -6.78
CA SER A 165 -12.77 -6.40 -6.74
C SER A 165 -13.76 -6.65 -5.61
N ARG A 166 -13.73 -5.84 -4.55
CA ARG A 166 -14.69 -5.92 -3.43
C ARG A 166 -15.89 -5.00 -3.59
N THR A 167 -15.74 -3.92 -4.35
CA THR A 167 -16.70 -2.83 -4.42
C THR A 167 -17.68 -2.97 -5.58
N LEU A 168 -17.15 -3.22 -6.78
CA LEU A 168 -17.97 -3.28 -7.99
C LEU A 168 -18.41 -4.70 -8.33
N ALA A 169 -17.49 -5.62 -8.47
CA ALA A 169 -17.72 -7.06 -8.64
C ALA A 169 -16.38 -7.80 -8.62
N PRO A 170 -16.35 -9.10 -8.25
CA PRO A 170 -15.14 -9.91 -8.34
C PRO A 170 -14.64 -10.12 -9.78
N SER A 171 -15.56 -10.04 -10.76
CA SER A 171 -15.30 -10.38 -12.17
C SER A 171 -14.37 -9.42 -12.93
N PRO A 172 -14.47 -8.08 -12.79
CA PRO A 172 -13.59 -7.17 -13.55
C PRO A 172 -12.12 -7.24 -13.15
N ARG A 173 -11.81 -7.74 -11.93
CA ARG A 173 -10.43 -7.88 -11.45
C ARG A 173 -9.58 -6.63 -11.65
N ILE A 174 -10.14 -5.44 -11.44
CA ILE A 174 -9.45 -4.15 -11.61
C ILE A 174 -8.81 -3.74 -10.28
N SER A 175 -7.50 -3.56 -10.33
CA SER A 175 -6.71 -2.94 -9.26
C SER A 175 -5.86 -1.82 -9.82
N TYR A 176 -5.37 -0.93 -8.97
CA TYR A 176 -4.52 0.17 -9.39
C TYR A 176 -3.50 0.53 -8.30
N MET A 177 -2.43 1.14 -8.73
CA MET A 177 -1.43 1.75 -7.86
C MET A 177 -1.02 3.11 -8.44
#